data_aaaf0dbc3c1ff0a83d260945601387b2
#
_entry.id   aaaf0dbc3c1ff0a83d260945601387b2
#
_cell.length_a   1.000
_cell.length_b   1.000
_cell.length_c   1.000
_cell.angle_alpha   90.00
_cell.angle_beta   90.00
_cell.angle_gamma   90.00
#
_symmetry.space_group_name_H-M   'P 1'
#
loop_
_entity.id
_entity.type
_entity.pdbx_description
1 polymer ?
#
loop_
_entity_poly.entity_id
_entity_poly.type
_entity_poly.pdbx_seq_one_letter_code
_entity_poly.pdbx_strand_id
1 'polypeptide(L)'
;MNDDARAGKGSGLATFFAVTFTTTWGCWLVVIVLGEPPTTFPAVIPFLLGGFGPVFGAMAVRIRRRRLGEPVPVHTVRFRLNVRLLWALPLLVPAVATVAGGAVLAQALGGPVLSLDAGRALIATAGGAVPFFVGMLVGGPLAEEPGWRGTAYPRLLASMGRFGAALVLGVAWAFWHLPLFFMTGTVQAGFGLVSWSGLLFTLSVFPMAMLTGCAYELGGVPAAVAVHFGVNATAAVLNAFSPMTQAVVLVVQLLVAVAAIALRRNASVTVVDGPGVRLRHG
;
A
#
# COMPACT_ATOMS: atom_id res chain seq x y z
N MET A 1 24.90 -12.13 26.67
CA MET A 1 24.49 -10.93 25.91
C MET A 1 24.02 -11.40 24.51
N ASN A 2 22.87 -11.47 24.40
CA ASN A 2 21.72 -12.08 23.66
C ASN A 2 21.92 -12.21 22.15
N ASP A 3 22.46 -13.33 21.69
CA ASP A 3 22.41 -13.75 20.27
C ASP A 3 21.00 -14.24 19.86
N ASP A 4 20.15 -14.62 20.82
CA ASP A 4 18.78 -15.08 20.57
C ASP A 4 17.82 -13.99 20.03
N ALA A 5 18.14 -12.71 20.24
CA ALA A 5 17.31 -11.60 19.74
C ALA A 5 17.48 -11.33 18.23
N ARG A 6 18.54 -11.83 17.61
CA ARG A 6 18.82 -11.63 16.16
C ARG A 6 18.25 -12.73 15.27
N ALA A 7 18.18 -13.97 15.75
CA ALA A 7 17.75 -15.11 14.95
C ALA A 7 16.24 -15.09 14.57
N GLY A 8 15.37 -14.52 15.43
CA GLY A 8 13.91 -14.51 15.16
C GLY A 8 13.42 -13.40 14.22
N LYS A 9 14.19 -12.32 14.00
CA LYS A 9 13.71 -11.13 13.28
C LYS A 9 13.75 -11.26 11.77
N GLY A 10 14.71 -12.01 11.20
CA GLY A 10 14.86 -12.17 9.75
C GLY A 10 13.93 -13.22 9.13
N SER A 11 13.68 -14.32 9.85
CA SER A 11 12.94 -15.47 9.32
C SER A 11 11.45 -15.20 9.02
N GLY A 12 10.82 -14.29 9.75
CA GLY A 12 9.43 -13.91 9.53
C GLY A 12 9.22 -13.11 8.24
N LEU A 13 10.14 -12.22 7.86
CA LEU A 13 10.06 -11.46 6.62
C LEU A 13 10.24 -12.36 5.39
N ALA A 14 11.18 -13.30 5.42
CA ALA A 14 11.36 -14.26 4.33
C ALA A 14 10.08 -15.08 4.10
N THR A 15 9.45 -15.58 5.16
CA THR A 15 8.15 -16.28 5.06
C THR A 15 7.07 -15.37 4.50
N PHE A 16 7.01 -14.11 4.96
CA PHE A 16 6.04 -13.13 4.47
C PHE A 16 6.18 -12.92 2.96
N PHE A 17 7.37 -12.57 2.50
CA PHE A 17 7.61 -12.29 1.08
C PHE A 17 7.41 -13.55 0.22
N ALA A 18 7.92 -14.70 0.63
CA ALA A 18 7.76 -15.94 -0.12
C ALA A 18 6.28 -16.27 -0.35
N VAL A 19 5.47 -16.28 0.71
CA VAL A 19 4.03 -16.59 0.58
C VAL A 19 3.30 -15.49 -0.21
N THR A 20 3.59 -14.21 0.06
CA THR A 20 2.97 -13.09 -0.65
C THR A 20 3.21 -13.19 -2.16
N PHE A 21 4.46 -13.30 -2.57
CA PHE A 21 4.80 -13.34 -4.01
C PHE A 21 4.34 -14.62 -4.70
N THR A 22 4.52 -15.78 -4.06
CA THR A 22 4.07 -17.05 -4.65
C THR A 22 2.56 -17.07 -4.87
N THR A 23 1.78 -16.61 -3.87
CA THR A 23 0.32 -16.55 -4.00
C THR A 23 -0.11 -15.55 -5.05
N THR A 24 0.40 -14.30 -4.96
CA THR A 24 0.00 -13.24 -5.89
C THR A 24 0.38 -13.58 -7.32
N TRP A 25 1.65 -13.86 -7.56
CA TRP A 25 2.13 -14.12 -8.92
C TRP A 25 1.56 -15.41 -9.49
N GLY A 26 1.42 -16.46 -8.67
CA GLY A 26 0.79 -17.71 -9.11
C GLY A 26 -0.67 -17.47 -9.57
N CYS A 27 -1.46 -16.76 -8.77
CA CYS A 27 -2.84 -16.45 -9.12
C CYS A 27 -2.93 -15.49 -10.33
N TRP A 28 -2.10 -14.44 -10.38
CA TRP A 28 -2.12 -13.47 -11.46
C TRP A 28 -1.59 -14.01 -12.78
N LEU A 29 -0.65 -14.97 -12.75
CA LEU A 29 -0.25 -15.72 -13.94
C LEU A 29 -1.42 -16.53 -14.54
N VAL A 30 -2.29 -17.08 -13.70
CA VAL A 30 -3.52 -17.72 -14.20
C VAL A 30 -4.40 -16.72 -14.94
N VAL A 31 -4.58 -15.50 -14.42
CA VAL A 31 -5.35 -14.44 -15.11
C VAL A 31 -4.71 -14.06 -16.44
N ILE A 32 -3.39 -13.92 -16.48
CA ILE A 32 -2.65 -13.60 -17.71
C ILE A 32 -2.85 -14.72 -18.77
N VAL A 33 -2.78 -15.99 -18.35
CA VAL A 33 -2.99 -17.14 -19.27
C VAL A 33 -4.44 -17.22 -19.76
N LEU A 34 -5.42 -16.87 -18.92
CA LEU A 34 -6.81 -16.79 -19.34
C LEU A 34 -7.04 -15.69 -20.39
N GLY A 35 -6.23 -14.63 -20.41
CA GLY A 35 -6.32 -13.53 -21.38
C GLY A 35 -7.52 -12.59 -21.16
N GLU A 36 -8.33 -12.84 -20.15
CA GLU A 36 -9.56 -12.10 -19.85
C GLU A 36 -9.29 -10.96 -18.87
N PRO A 37 -10.08 -9.85 -18.96
CA PRO A 37 -9.99 -8.79 -17.96
C PRO A 37 -10.25 -9.31 -16.54
N PRO A 38 -9.54 -8.77 -15.51
CA PRO A 38 -9.65 -9.24 -14.13
C PRO A 38 -11.03 -8.99 -13.49
N THR A 39 -11.91 -8.25 -14.15
CA THR A 39 -13.29 -8.00 -13.71
C THR A 39 -14.29 -9.00 -14.25
N THR A 40 -13.88 -9.91 -15.15
CA THR A 40 -14.74 -10.91 -15.76
C THR A 40 -14.60 -12.28 -15.10
N PHE A 41 -15.65 -13.09 -15.14
CA PHE A 41 -15.58 -14.49 -14.71
C PHE A 41 -14.97 -15.35 -15.85
N PRO A 42 -14.06 -16.30 -15.55
CA PRO A 42 -13.59 -16.72 -14.23
C PRO A 42 -12.35 -15.98 -13.70
N ALA A 43 -11.75 -15.04 -14.46
CA ALA A 43 -10.51 -14.34 -14.15
C ALA A 43 -10.56 -13.54 -12.83
N VAL A 44 -11.73 -13.04 -12.44
CA VAL A 44 -11.94 -12.28 -11.19
C VAL A 44 -11.56 -13.06 -9.94
N ILE A 45 -11.72 -14.39 -9.95
CA ILE A 45 -11.40 -15.23 -8.79
C ILE A 45 -9.90 -15.24 -8.50
N PRO A 46 -9.02 -15.71 -9.43
CA PRO A 46 -7.59 -15.67 -9.19
C PRO A 46 -7.05 -14.23 -9.08
N PHE A 47 -7.67 -13.24 -9.73
CA PHE A 47 -7.28 -11.85 -9.57
C PHE A 47 -7.42 -11.37 -8.11
N LEU A 48 -8.60 -11.56 -7.51
CA LEU A 48 -8.84 -11.19 -6.11
C LEU A 48 -7.97 -11.99 -5.15
N LEU A 49 -7.89 -13.31 -5.32
CA LEU A 49 -7.03 -14.17 -4.49
C LEU A 49 -5.57 -13.70 -4.52
N GLY A 50 -5.06 -13.36 -5.71
CA GLY A 50 -3.71 -12.81 -5.86
C GLY A 50 -3.52 -11.47 -5.14
N GLY A 51 -4.51 -10.57 -5.23
CA GLY A 51 -4.51 -9.30 -4.50
C GLY A 51 -4.40 -9.46 -2.99
N PHE A 52 -4.99 -10.52 -2.42
CA PHE A 52 -4.88 -10.87 -1.00
C PHE A 52 -3.58 -11.57 -0.60
N GLY A 53 -2.62 -11.77 -1.51
CA GLY A 53 -1.31 -12.36 -1.21
C GLY A 53 -0.62 -11.78 0.03
N PRO A 54 -0.55 -10.45 0.22
CA PRO A 54 0.02 -9.84 1.43
C PRO A 54 -0.69 -10.25 2.72
N VAL A 55 -2.01 -10.41 2.71
CA VAL A 55 -2.78 -10.93 3.86
C VAL A 55 -2.41 -12.38 4.13
N PHE A 56 -2.31 -13.23 3.10
CA PHE A 56 -1.89 -14.62 3.26
C PHE A 56 -0.45 -14.74 3.77
N GLY A 57 0.46 -13.87 3.31
CA GLY A 57 1.81 -13.74 3.86
C GLY A 57 1.81 -13.41 5.35
N ALA A 58 0.97 -12.46 5.77
CA ALA A 58 0.79 -12.10 7.18
C ALA A 58 0.24 -13.27 8.01
N MET A 59 -0.74 -14.01 7.47
CA MET A 59 -1.30 -15.20 8.12
C MET A 59 -0.25 -16.30 8.27
N ALA A 60 0.55 -16.56 7.24
CA ALA A 60 1.63 -17.55 7.26
C ALA A 60 2.66 -17.23 8.35
N VAL A 61 3.08 -15.97 8.47
CA VAL A 61 3.97 -15.50 9.55
C VAL A 61 3.34 -15.74 10.93
N ARG A 62 2.04 -15.47 11.08
CA ARG A 62 1.33 -15.67 12.34
C ARG A 62 1.23 -17.15 12.72
N ILE A 63 0.93 -18.03 11.74
CA ILE A 63 0.84 -19.49 11.94
C ILE A 63 2.22 -20.05 12.30
N ARG A 64 3.25 -19.71 11.51
CA ARG A 64 4.64 -20.12 11.78
C ARG A 64 5.06 -19.77 13.20
N ARG A 65 4.87 -18.51 13.60
CA ARG A 65 5.22 -18.03 14.93
C ARG A 65 4.52 -18.83 16.05
N ARG A 66 3.19 -19.11 15.87
CA ARG A 66 2.45 -19.93 16.85
C ARG A 66 3.00 -21.33 16.96
N ARG A 67 3.36 -21.97 15.82
CA ARG A 67 3.94 -23.32 15.80
C ARG A 67 5.32 -23.38 16.47
N LEU A 68 6.10 -22.32 16.37
CA LEU A 68 7.44 -22.23 16.96
C LEU A 68 7.44 -21.70 18.40
N GLY A 69 6.30 -21.37 18.99
CA GLY A 69 6.22 -20.78 20.31
C GLY A 69 6.86 -19.38 20.42
N GLU A 70 7.13 -18.72 19.28
CA GLU A 70 7.77 -17.40 19.28
C GLU A 70 6.82 -16.35 19.87
N PRO A 71 7.30 -15.41 20.69
CA PRO A 71 6.48 -14.36 21.30
C PRO A 71 5.87 -13.45 20.22
N VAL A 72 4.73 -12.85 20.54
CA VAL A 72 4.12 -11.84 19.66
C VAL A 72 5.05 -10.63 19.63
N PRO A 73 5.56 -10.20 18.45
CA PRO A 73 6.38 -9.01 18.36
C PRO A 73 5.62 -7.79 18.91
N VAL A 74 6.31 -6.93 19.64
CA VAL A 74 5.74 -5.72 20.28
C VAL A 74 5.03 -4.83 19.22
N HIS A 75 5.52 -4.85 17.98
CA HIS A 75 4.98 -4.05 16.87
C HIS A 75 3.80 -4.71 16.13
N THR A 76 3.35 -5.89 16.54
CA THR A 76 2.21 -6.52 15.88
C THR A 76 0.94 -5.77 16.22
N VAL A 77 0.37 -5.09 15.24
CA VAL A 77 -0.94 -4.46 15.39
C VAL A 77 -1.96 -5.54 15.73
N ARG A 78 -2.42 -5.51 16.96
CA ARG A 78 -3.65 -6.19 17.32
C ARG A 78 -4.77 -5.34 16.73
N PHE A 79 -5.67 -5.94 15.93
CA PHE A 79 -6.92 -5.29 15.53
C PHE A 79 -7.68 -4.89 16.80
N ARG A 80 -7.47 -3.67 17.25
CA ARG A 80 -8.21 -3.08 18.34
C ARG A 80 -8.98 -1.91 17.77
N LEU A 81 -10.30 -1.96 17.89
CA LEU A 81 -11.14 -0.80 17.70
C LEU A 81 -10.80 0.16 18.85
N ASN A 82 -10.02 1.16 18.57
CA ASN A 82 -9.61 2.18 19.53
C ASN A 82 -9.68 3.57 18.90
N VAL A 83 -9.49 4.61 19.68
CA VAL A 83 -9.52 6.01 19.24
C VAL A 83 -8.57 6.32 18.06
N ARG A 84 -7.56 5.49 17.79
CA ARG A 84 -6.64 5.67 16.65
C ARG A 84 -7.31 5.42 15.30
N LEU A 85 -8.44 4.69 15.25
CA LEU A 85 -9.26 4.58 14.04
C LEU A 85 -9.72 5.96 13.55
N LEU A 86 -9.90 6.92 14.46
CA LEU A 86 -10.29 8.28 14.11
C LEU A 86 -9.23 9.00 13.24
N TRP A 87 -7.97 8.53 13.23
CA TRP A 87 -6.94 9.05 12.32
C TRP A 87 -7.19 8.70 10.85
N ALA A 88 -7.98 7.70 10.56
CA ALA A 88 -8.28 7.33 9.18
C ALA A 88 -8.98 8.46 8.41
N LEU A 89 -9.95 9.14 9.03
CA LEU A 89 -10.69 10.23 8.38
C LEU A 89 -9.83 11.48 8.10
N PRO A 90 -9.12 12.08 9.09
CA PRO A 90 -8.30 13.25 8.81
C PRO A 90 -7.13 12.96 7.86
N LEU A 91 -6.60 11.74 7.81
CA LEU A 91 -5.53 11.36 6.88
C LEU A 91 -6.01 11.10 5.46
N LEU A 92 -7.30 10.80 5.27
CA LEU A 92 -7.90 10.73 3.94
C LEU A 92 -7.83 12.09 3.22
N VAL A 93 -8.02 13.20 3.95
CA VAL A 93 -8.01 14.56 3.37
C VAL A 93 -6.67 14.88 2.69
N PRO A 94 -5.50 14.82 3.37
CA PRO A 94 -4.23 15.10 2.70
C PRO A 94 -3.91 14.08 1.61
N ALA A 95 -4.34 12.81 1.72
CA ALA A 95 -4.16 11.83 0.66
C ALA A 95 -4.88 12.26 -0.64
N VAL A 96 -6.16 12.64 -0.54
CA VAL A 96 -6.94 13.21 -1.64
C VAL A 96 -6.28 14.51 -2.16
N ALA A 97 -5.89 15.40 -1.26
CA ALA A 97 -5.31 16.69 -1.60
C ALA A 97 -3.99 16.58 -2.39
N THR A 98 -3.14 15.56 -2.12
CA THR A 98 -1.89 15.37 -2.87
C THR A 98 -2.15 15.02 -4.33
N VAL A 99 -3.17 14.21 -4.61
CA VAL A 99 -3.53 13.83 -5.98
C VAL A 99 -4.30 14.95 -6.67
N ALA A 100 -5.35 15.48 -6.03
CA ALA A 100 -6.17 16.55 -6.61
C ALA A 100 -5.36 17.82 -6.85
N GLY A 101 -4.58 18.25 -5.85
CA GLY A 101 -3.70 19.41 -5.97
C GLY A 101 -2.60 19.21 -7.02
N GLY A 102 -2.01 18.01 -7.08
CA GLY A 102 -1.04 17.66 -8.12
C GLY A 102 -1.65 17.68 -9.52
N ALA A 103 -2.89 17.20 -9.68
CA ALA A 103 -3.59 17.22 -10.95
C ALA A 103 -3.96 18.65 -11.39
N VAL A 104 -4.43 19.51 -10.46
CA VAL A 104 -4.66 20.95 -10.71
C VAL A 104 -3.36 21.64 -11.11
N LEU A 105 -2.27 21.36 -10.39
CA LEU A 105 -0.95 21.92 -10.72
C LEU A 105 -0.47 21.46 -12.10
N ALA A 106 -0.66 20.19 -12.43
CA ALA A 106 -0.30 19.66 -13.74
C ALA A 106 -1.05 20.39 -14.86
N GLN A 107 -2.35 20.64 -14.69
CA GLN A 107 -3.14 21.43 -15.64
C GLN A 107 -2.61 22.85 -15.77
N ALA A 108 -2.30 23.52 -14.65
CA ALA A 108 -1.74 24.86 -14.65
C ALA A 108 -0.38 24.97 -15.35
N LEU A 109 0.38 23.85 -15.37
CA LEU A 109 1.66 23.73 -16.07
C LEU A 109 1.53 23.29 -17.54
N GLY A 110 0.32 23.29 -18.10
CA GLY A 110 0.06 22.93 -19.51
C GLY A 110 -0.28 21.43 -19.72
N GLY A 111 -0.54 20.70 -18.66
CA GLY A 111 -1.04 19.33 -18.73
C GLY A 111 -2.52 19.26 -19.16
N PRO A 112 -3.08 18.05 -19.24
CA PRO A 112 -4.47 17.86 -19.64
C PRO A 112 -5.47 18.60 -18.75
N VAL A 113 -6.55 19.08 -19.35
CA VAL A 113 -7.67 19.67 -18.61
C VAL A 113 -8.33 18.59 -17.75
N LEU A 114 -8.57 18.91 -16.49
CA LEU A 114 -9.26 18.02 -15.57
C LEU A 114 -10.71 17.83 -16.01
N SER A 115 -11.12 16.58 -16.13
CA SER A 115 -12.50 16.18 -16.41
C SER A 115 -12.89 15.02 -15.50
N LEU A 116 -14.13 15.04 -15.05
CA LEU A 116 -14.72 13.93 -14.30
C LEU A 116 -15.38 12.87 -15.22
N ASP A 117 -15.35 13.06 -16.54
CA ASP A 117 -16.11 12.20 -17.45
C ASP A 117 -15.59 10.77 -17.46
N ALA A 118 -14.25 10.58 -17.48
CA ALA A 118 -13.66 9.26 -17.39
C ALA A 118 -13.95 8.60 -16.04
N GLY A 119 -13.89 9.34 -14.93
CA GLY A 119 -14.26 8.84 -13.62
C GLY A 119 -15.73 8.45 -13.51
N ARG A 120 -16.62 9.27 -14.07
CA ARG A 120 -18.06 8.94 -14.15
C ARG A 120 -18.30 7.68 -14.97
N ALA A 121 -17.59 7.52 -16.09
CA ALA A 121 -17.69 6.32 -16.93
C ALA A 121 -17.22 5.07 -16.15
N LEU A 122 -16.11 5.15 -15.44
CA LEU A 122 -15.61 4.05 -14.58
C LEU A 122 -16.62 3.68 -13.50
N ILE A 123 -17.19 4.67 -12.83
CA ILE A 123 -18.24 4.48 -11.81
C ILE A 123 -19.47 3.82 -12.41
N ALA A 124 -19.92 4.27 -13.56
CA ALA A 124 -21.07 3.69 -14.25
C ALA A 124 -20.82 2.24 -14.68
N THR A 125 -19.62 1.95 -15.25
CA THR A 125 -19.19 0.59 -15.63
C THR A 125 -19.13 -0.37 -14.45
N ALA A 126 -18.75 0.13 -13.27
CA ALA A 126 -18.73 -0.66 -12.04
C ALA A 126 -20.13 -0.92 -11.44
N GLY A 127 -21.20 -0.39 -12.04
CA GLY A 127 -22.56 -0.51 -11.53
C GLY A 127 -22.95 0.57 -10.52
N GLY A 128 -22.21 1.69 -10.46
CA GLY A 128 -22.47 2.85 -9.62
C GLY A 128 -21.38 3.12 -8.59
N ALA A 129 -21.57 4.18 -7.81
CA ALA A 129 -20.55 4.66 -6.86
C ALA A 129 -20.23 3.62 -5.77
N VAL A 130 -21.26 2.96 -5.21
CA VAL A 130 -21.05 2.00 -4.12
C VAL A 130 -20.20 0.81 -4.56
N PRO A 131 -20.53 0.05 -5.62
CA PRO A 131 -19.68 -1.05 -6.07
C PRO A 131 -18.31 -0.58 -6.53
N PHE A 132 -18.17 0.60 -7.14
CA PHE A 132 -16.88 1.17 -7.53
C PHE A 132 -15.96 1.38 -6.33
N PHE A 133 -16.40 2.15 -5.33
CA PHE A 133 -15.56 2.47 -4.16
C PHE A 133 -15.33 1.25 -3.27
N VAL A 134 -16.32 0.37 -3.10
CA VAL A 134 -16.15 -0.89 -2.37
C VAL A 134 -15.15 -1.80 -3.09
N GLY A 135 -15.26 -1.93 -4.40
CA GLY A 135 -14.33 -2.70 -5.22
C GLY A 135 -12.90 -2.19 -5.11
N MET A 136 -12.71 -0.87 -5.22
CA MET A 136 -11.39 -0.25 -5.03
C MET A 136 -10.84 -0.43 -3.62
N LEU A 137 -11.68 -0.35 -2.60
CA LEU A 137 -11.27 -0.54 -1.21
C LEU A 137 -10.85 -1.99 -0.94
N VAL A 138 -11.65 -2.95 -1.39
CA VAL A 138 -11.44 -4.38 -1.11
C VAL A 138 -10.34 -4.96 -1.99
N GLY A 139 -10.32 -4.61 -3.29
CA GLY A 139 -9.35 -5.15 -4.26
C GLY A 139 -7.95 -4.56 -4.17
N GLY A 140 -7.75 -3.52 -3.37
CA GLY A 140 -6.45 -2.86 -3.15
C GLY A 140 -6.13 -2.71 -1.67
N PRO A 141 -6.42 -1.54 -1.04
CA PRO A 141 -5.94 -1.20 0.30
C PRO A 141 -6.26 -2.22 1.39
N LEU A 142 -7.46 -2.80 1.42
CA LEU A 142 -7.82 -3.82 2.42
C LEU A 142 -7.14 -5.16 2.19
N ALA A 143 -6.87 -5.51 0.94
CA ALA A 143 -6.13 -6.73 0.59
C ALA A 143 -4.63 -6.58 0.85
N GLU A 144 -4.10 -5.36 0.85
CA GLU A 144 -2.68 -5.08 0.84
C GLU A 144 -2.15 -4.61 2.20
N GLU A 145 -2.76 -3.58 2.80
CA GLU A 145 -2.22 -2.90 3.98
C GLU A 145 -2.05 -3.78 5.23
N PRO A 146 -2.95 -4.77 5.52
CA PRO A 146 -2.73 -5.68 6.63
C PRO A 146 -1.42 -6.49 6.51
N GLY A 147 -1.02 -6.80 5.29
CA GLY A 147 0.25 -7.47 5.00
C GLY A 147 1.42 -6.50 5.04
N TRP A 148 1.40 -5.51 4.15
CA TRP A 148 2.52 -4.58 3.99
C TRP A 148 2.79 -3.77 5.25
N ARG A 149 1.77 -3.07 5.80
CA ARG A 149 1.92 -2.19 6.99
C ARG A 149 1.69 -2.93 8.28
N GLY A 150 0.78 -3.90 8.32
CA GLY A 150 0.52 -4.66 9.54
C GLY A 150 1.59 -5.72 9.85
N THR A 151 2.40 -6.15 8.87
CA THR A 151 3.36 -7.24 9.06
C THR A 151 4.78 -6.90 8.64
N ALA A 152 5.01 -6.46 7.40
CA ALA A 152 6.36 -6.21 6.87
C ALA A 152 6.95 -4.91 7.41
N TYR A 153 6.24 -3.78 7.28
CA TYR A 153 6.73 -2.46 7.66
C TYR A 153 7.25 -2.37 9.10
N PRO A 154 6.52 -2.83 10.15
CA PRO A 154 7.03 -2.73 11.52
C PRO A 154 8.34 -3.50 11.74
N ARG A 155 8.53 -4.61 11.04
CA ARG A 155 9.75 -5.41 11.12
C ARG A 155 10.94 -4.72 10.45
N LEU A 156 10.71 -4.11 9.30
CA LEU A 156 11.71 -3.30 8.60
C LEU A 156 12.03 -2.04 9.39
N LEU A 157 11.01 -1.35 9.92
CA LEU A 157 11.16 -0.14 10.73
C LEU A 157 12.09 -0.37 11.93
N ALA A 158 11.94 -1.52 12.60
CA ALA A 158 12.75 -1.87 13.76
C ALA A 158 14.25 -2.08 13.44
N SER A 159 14.61 -2.35 12.17
CA SER A 159 15.98 -2.65 11.76
C SER A 159 16.66 -1.53 10.99
N MET A 160 15.93 -0.69 10.25
CA MET A 160 16.53 0.27 9.32
C MET A 160 15.90 1.68 9.34
N GLY A 161 15.02 1.95 10.30
CA GLY A 161 14.34 3.25 10.40
C GLY A 161 13.28 3.48 9.31
N ARG A 162 12.61 4.66 9.35
CA ARG A 162 11.45 4.97 8.50
C ARG A 162 11.77 4.99 7.01
N PHE A 163 12.83 5.69 6.66
CA PHE A 163 13.22 5.85 5.25
C PHE A 163 13.64 4.51 4.65
N GLY A 164 14.55 3.78 5.33
CA GLY A 164 15.00 2.47 4.87
C GLY A 164 13.85 1.46 4.75
N ALA A 165 12.96 1.42 5.75
CA ALA A 165 11.79 0.55 5.73
C ALA A 165 10.85 0.86 4.56
N ALA A 166 10.58 2.15 4.31
CA ALA A 166 9.74 2.58 3.19
C ALA A 166 10.40 2.30 1.83
N LEU A 167 11.72 2.48 1.72
CA LEU A 167 12.46 2.20 0.48
C LEU A 167 12.43 0.71 0.14
N VAL A 168 12.81 -0.16 1.09
CA VAL A 168 12.80 -1.62 0.89
C VAL A 168 11.39 -2.11 0.56
N LEU A 169 10.39 -1.60 1.28
CA LEU A 169 9.01 -1.97 1.04
C LEU A 169 8.51 -1.44 -0.31
N GLY A 170 8.92 -0.23 -0.69
CA GLY A 170 8.62 0.35 -2.00
C GLY A 170 9.17 -0.50 -3.15
N VAL A 171 10.43 -0.95 -3.06
CA VAL A 171 11.03 -1.88 -4.04
C VAL A 171 10.24 -3.18 -4.11
N ALA A 172 10.00 -3.82 -2.97
CA ALA A 172 9.25 -5.09 -2.93
C ALA A 172 7.84 -4.91 -3.51
N TRP A 173 7.17 -3.81 -3.19
CA TRP A 173 5.80 -3.54 -3.63
C TRP A 173 5.73 -3.16 -5.12
N ALA A 174 6.69 -2.40 -5.64
CA ALA A 174 6.82 -2.14 -7.06
C ALA A 174 7.00 -3.44 -7.85
N PHE A 175 7.88 -4.32 -7.38
CA PHE A 175 8.10 -5.63 -7.99
C PHE A 175 6.87 -6.55 -7.89
N TRP A 176 6.11 -6.46 -6.80
CA TRP A 176 4.87 -7.19 -6.61
C TRP A 176 3.81 -6.85 -7.67
N HIS A 177 3.77 -5.60 -8.16
CA HIS A 177 2.85 -5.15 -9.21
C HIS A 177 3.23 -5.60 -10.62
N LEU A 178 4.44 -6.15 -10.83
CA LEU A 178 4.96 -6.46 -12.18
C LEU A 178 4.00 -7.27 -13.05
N PRO A 179 3.32 -8.33 -12.57
CA PRO A 179 2.40 -9.10 -13.42
C PRO A 179 1.22 -8.29 -13.97
N LEU A 180 0.81 -7.20 -13.29
CA LEU A 180 -0.30 -6.36 -13.75
C LEU A 180 -0.02 -5.68 -15.09
N PHE A 181 1.25 -5.46 -15.44
CA PHE A 181 1.61 -4.90 -16.74
C PHE A 181 1.34 -5.84 -17.93
N PHE A 182 1.15 -7.12 -17.64
CA PHE A 182 0.89 -8.17 -18.63
C PHE A 182 -0.56 -8.67 -18.59
N MET A 183 -1.40 -8.08 -17.74
CA MET A 183 -2.77 -8.52 -17.52
C MET A 183 -3.74 -7.60 -18.25
N THR A 184 -4.39 -8.11 -19.31
CA THR A 184 -5.38 -7.38 -20.10
C THR A 184 -6.43 -6.70 -19.22
N GLY A 185 -6.73 -5.44 -19.49
CA GLY A 185 -7.76 -4.68 -18.76
C GLY A 185 -7.32 -4.01 -17.46
N THR A 186 -6.06 -4.17 -17.04
CA THR A 186 -5.51 -3.41 -15.91
C THR A 186 -5.01 -2.03 -16.39
N VAL A 187 -4.96 -1.09 -15.46
CA VAL A 187 -4.39 0.26 -15.73
C VAL A 187 -2.91 0.15 -16.08
N GLN A 188 -2.17 -0.74 -15.42
CA GLN A 188 -0.74 -0.98 -15.65
C GLN A 188 -0.47 -1.53 -17.06
N ALA A 189 -1.30 -2.46 -17.54
CA ALA A 189 -1.19 -2.93 -18.93
C ALA A 189 -1.46 -1.79 -19.93
N GLY A 190 -2.41 -0.90 -19.62
CA GLY A 190 -2.67 0.31 -20.39
C GLY A 190 -1.50 1.28 -20.42
N PHE A 191 -0.73 1.35 -19.35
CA PHE A 191 0.51 2.16 -19.32
C PHE A 191 1.62 1.54 -20.17
N GLY A 192 1.76 0.21 -20.12
CA GLY A 192 2.90 -0.51 -20.69
C GLY A 192 4.16 -0.42 -19.79
N LEU A 193 4.81 -1.56 -19.60
CA LEU A 193 5.98 -1.66 -18.71
C LEU A 193 7.13 -0.73 -19.13
N VAL A 194 7.41 -0.69 -20.44
CA VAL A 194 8.50 0.11 -21.02
C VAL A 194 7.94 1.41 -21.59
N SER A 195 7.40 2.26 -20.73
CA SER A 195 6.83 3.56 -21.08
C SER A 195 7.05 4.58 -19.97
N TRP A 196 6.87 5.86 -20.26
CA TRP A 196 6.91 6.91 -19.23
C TRP A 196 5.84 6.71 -18.16
N SER A 197 4.61 6.37 -18.52
CA SER A 197 3.54 6.10 -17.55
C SER A 197 3.83 4.87 -16.69
N GLY A 198 4.38 3.81 -17.27
CA GLY A 198 4.80 2.62 -16.50
C GLY A 198 5.93 2.92 -15.52
N LEU A 199 6.92 3.70 -15.94
CA LEU A 199 8.01 4.16 -15.06
C LEU A 199 7.46 5.04 -13.92
N LEU A 200 6.62 6.03 -14.23
CA LEU A 200 6.03 6.93 -13.25
C LEU A 200 5.13 6.20 -12.26
N PHE A 201 4.35 5.22 -12.72
CA PHE A 201 3.58 4.33 -11.85
C PHE A 201 4.52 3.58 -10.89
N THR A 202 5.58 2.95 -11.40
CA THR A 202 6.55 2.21 -10.60
C THR A 202 7.21 3.11 -9.55
N LEU A 203 7.58 4.33 -9.92
CA LEU A 203 8.18 5.30 -9.00
C LEU A 203 7.16 5.83 -7.97
N SER A 204 5.87 5.94 -8.30
CA SER A 204 4.84 6.43 -7.37
C SER A 204 4.59 5.51 -6.17
N VAL A 205 4.98 4.23 -6.28
CA VAL A 205 4.89 3.27 -5.18
C VAL A 205 5.78 3.67 -4.00
N PHE A 206 6.90 4.38 -4.23
CA PHE A 206 7.82 4.81 -3.17
C PHE A 206 7.22 5.88 -2.25
N PRO A 207 6.75 7.04 -2.73
CA PRO A 207 6.07 7.99 -1.86
C PRO A 207 4.79 7.40 -1.25
N MET A 208 4.07 6.51 -1.95
CA MET A 208 2.96 5.77 -1.38
C MET A 208 3.40 4.92 -0.18
N ALA A 209 4.53 4.19 -0.29
CA ALA A 209 5.07 3.40 0.80
C ALA A 209 5.47 4.27 2.02
N MET A 210 6.00 5.47 1.77
CA MET A 210 6.33 6.45 2.82
C MET A 210 5.07 7.00 3.51
N LEU A 211 4.09 7.47 2.73
CA LEU A 211 2.86 8.09 3.24
C LEU A 211 2.03 7.09 4.06
N THR A 212 1.83 5.88 3.53
CA THR A 212 1.10 4.83 4.24
C THR A 212 1.86 4.29 5.45
N GLY A 213 3.21 4.28 5.42
CA GLY A 213 4.05 4.01 6.58
C GLY A 213 3.85 5.05 7.69
N CYS A 214 3.88 6.34 7.35
CA CYS A 214 3.60 7.43 8.30
C CYS A 214 2.17 7.35 8.86
N ALA A 215 1.18 7.05 8.01
CA ALA A 215 -0.21 6.87 8.43
C ALA A 215 -0.36 5.68 9.39
N TYR A 216 0.32 4.57 9.10
CA TYR A 216 0.34 3.40 9.97
C TYR A 216 0.87 3.72 11.37
N GLU A 217 1.94 4.50 11.48
CA GLU A 217 2.48 4.91 12.78
C GLU A 217 1.51 5.80 13.58
N LEU A 218 0.64 6.55 12.91
CA LEU A 218 -0.39 7.38 13.55
C LEU A 218 -1.60 6.58 13.99
N GLY A 219 -2.19 5.84 13.06
CA GLY A 219 -3.51 5.23 13.22
C GLY A 219 -3.59 3.73 12.91
N GLY A 220 -2.43 3.07 12.71
CA GLY A 220 -2.39 1.64 12.37
C GLY A 220 -2.84 1.34 10.95
N VAL A 221 -3.20 0.08 10.70
CA VAL A 221 -3.66 -0.40 9.38
C VAL A 221 -4.83 0.42 8.82
N PRO A 222 -5.87 0.79 9.60
CA PRO A 222 -6.97 1.58 9.06
C PRO A 222 -6.55 2.94 8.48
N ALA A 223 -5.58 3.61 9.10
CA ALA A 223 -5.06 4.87 8.61
C ALA A 223 -4.25 4.69 7.31
N ALA A 224 -3.45 3.63 7.22
CA ALA A 224 -2.76 3.28 5.99
C ALA A 224 -3.75 2.95 4.85
N VAL A 225 -4.81 2.18 5.14
CA VAL A 225 -5.90 1.89 4.21
C VAL A 225 -6.56 3.18 3.71
N ALA A 226 -6.85 4.13 4.61
CA ALA A 226 -7.48 5.39 4.23
C ALA A 226 -6.61 6.22 3.29
N VAL A 227 -5.30 6.33 3.57
CA VAL A 227 -4.36 7.06 2.71
C VAL A 227 -4.23 6.38 1.35
N HIS A 228 -4.02 5.07 1.32
CA HIS A 228 -3.90 4.30 0.08
C HIS A 228 -5.17 4.41 -0.76
N PHE A 229 -6.34 4.21 -0.15
CA PHE A 229 -7.63 4.36 -0.79
C PHE A 229 -7.84 5.77 -1.34
N GLY A 230 -7.56 6.81 -0.54
CA GLY A 230 -7.71 8.20 -0.95
C GLY A 230 -6.89 8.56 -2.18
N VAL A 231 -5.64 8.10 -2.24
CA VAL A 231 -4.77 8.31 -3.42
C VAL A 231 -5.34 7.59 -4.65
N ASN A 232 -5.63 6.29 -4.53
CA ASN A 232 -6.09 5.50 -5.68
C ASN A 232 -7.46 5.95 -6.19
N ALA A 233 -8.42 6.18 -5.29
CA ALA A 233 -9.76 6.61 -5.66
C ALA A 233 -9.73 7.99 -6.33
N THR A 234 -8.95 8.94 -5.81
CA THR A 234 -8.83 10.27 -6.41
C THR A 234 -8.17 10.20 -7.79
N ALA A 235 -7.09 9.41 -7.93
CA ALA A 235 -6.43 9.22 -9.22
C ALA A 235 -7.37 8.63 -10.27
N ALA A 236 -8.18 7.64 -9.89
CA ALA A 236 -9.15 7.01 -10.78
C ALA A 236 -10.30 7.97 -11.18
N VAL A 237 -10.89 8.67 -10.20
CA VAL A 237 -12.01 9.61 -10.43
C VAL A 237 -11.57 10.80 -11.28
N LEU A 238 -10.37 11.33 -11.07
CA LEU A 238 -9.82 12.44 -11.85
C LEU A 238 -9.12 11.99 -13.14
N ASN A 239 -9.04 10.69 -13.39
CA ASN A 239 -8.26 10.13 -14.50
C ASN A 239 -6.82 10.71 -14.54
N ALA A 240 -6.16 10.75 -13.38
CA ALA A 240 -4.85 11.38 -13.20
C ALA A 240 -3.70 10.50 -13.75
N PHE A 241 -3.89 9.93 -14.94
CA PHE A 241 -3.03 8.91 -15.54
C PHE A 241 -2.22 9.39 -16.75
N SER A 242 -2.35 10.66 -17.16
CA SER A 242 -1.44 11.20 -18.17
C SER A 242 -0.01 11.31 -17.63
N PRO A 243 1.04 11.14 -18.45
CA PRO A 243 2.43 11.22 -17.97
C PRO A 243 2.73 12.52 -17.23
N MET A 244 2.21 13.66 -17.70
CA MET A 244 2.40 14.95 -17.07
C MET A 244 1.76 14.99 -15.67
N THR A 245 0.51 14.54 -15.56
CA THR A 245 -0.20 14.50 -14.27
C THR A 245 0.46 13.51 -13.29
N GLN A 246 0.85 12.32 -13.77
CA GLN A 246 1.57 11.34 -12.95
C GLN A 246 2.89 11.92 -12.42
N ALA A 247 3.66 12.61 -13.24
CA ALA A 247 4.94 13.21 -12.84
C ALA A 247 4.75 14.27 -11.76
N VAL A 248 3.77 15.18 -11.94
CA VAL A 248 3.51 16.25 -10.96
C VAL A 248 2.97 15.66 -9.66
N VAL A 249 2.03 14.73 -9.71
CA VAL A 249 1.49 14.04 -8.52
C VAL A 249 2.61 13.29 -7.78
N LEU A 250 3.48 12.58 -8.51
CA LEU A 250 4.66 11.91 -7.94
C LEU A 250 5.55 12.87 -7.16
N VAL A 251 5.89 14.02 -7.75
CA VAL A 251 6.73 15.04 -7.10
C VAL A 251 6.04 15.59 -5.86
N VAL A 252 4.76 15.96 -5.95
CA VAL A 252 3.98 16.46 -4.80
C VAL A 252 3.95 15.43 -3.68
N GLN A 253 3.63 14.18 -3.99
CA GLN A 253 3.59 13.10 -3.00
C GLN A 253 4.96 12.82 -2.38
N LEU A 254 6.02 12.85 -3.18
CA LEU A 254 7.39 12.67 -2.68
C LEU A 254 7.77 13.79 -1.70
N LEU A 255 7.49 15.05 -2.04
CA LEU A 255 7.77 16.19 -1.16
C LEU A 255 7.00 16.08 0.17
N VAL A 256 5.70 15.76 0.11
CA VAL A 256 4.87 15.57 1.29
C VAL A 256 5.37 14.38 2.14
N ALA A 257 5.73 13.26 1.49
CA ALA A 257 6.22 12.08 2.18
C ALA A 257 7.56 12.32 2.88
N VAL A 258 8.51 12.99 2.22
CA VAL A 258 9.81 13.35 2.80
C VAL A 258 9.62 14.33 3.96
N ALA A 259 8.77 15.34 3.80
CA ALA A 259 8.45 16.26 4.89
C ALA A 259 7.81 15.54 6.09
N ALA A 260 6.87 14.63 5.85
CA ALA A 260 6.23 13.84 6.90
C ALA A 260 7.24 12.96 7.67
N ILE A 261 8.20 12.35 6.98
CA ILE A 261 9.28 11.57 7.63
C ILE A 261 10.22 12.49 8.40
N ALA A 262 10.62 13.63 7.83
CA ALA A 262 11.54 14.57 8.46
C ALA A 262 10.97 15.16 9.75
N LEU A 263 9.71 15.59 9.74
CA LEU A 263 9.01 16.12 10.91
C LEU A 263 8.88 15.10 12.04
N ARG A 264 8.91 13.80 11.69
CA ARG A 264 8.81 12.69 12.65
C ARG A 264 10.15 12.14 13.13
N ARG A 265 11.27 12.63 12.60
CA ARG A 265 12.60 12.18 13.05
C ARG A 265 12.84 12.42 14.53
N ASN A 266 12.26 13.47 15.10
CA ASN A 266 12.41 13.86 16.51
C ASN A 266 11.31 13.26 17.42
N ALA A 267 10.25 12.69 16.85
CA ALA A 267 9.27 11.95 17.64
C ALA A 267 9.81 10.55 17.87
N SER A 268 10.19 10.25 19.12
CA SER A 268 10.48 8.88 19.53
C SER A 268 9.35 7.97 19.07
N VAL A 269 9.69 6.84 18.45
CA VAL A 269 8.72 5.79 18.12
C VAL A 269 8.12 5.34 19.44
N THR A 270 6.99 5.90 19.82
CA THR A 270 6.21 5.41 20.95
C THR A 270 5.68 4.05 20.53
N VAL A 271 6.49 3.03 20.79
CA VAL A 271 6.04 1.65 20.77
C VAL A 271 4.92 1.57 21.80
N VAL A 272 3.70 1.33 21.36
CA VAL A 272 2.54 1.28 22.25
C VAL A 272 2.66 0.02 23.05
N ASP A 273 3.19 0.19 24.25
CA ASP A 273 3.25 -0.86 25.24
C ASP A 273 1.85 -1.36 25.56
N GLY A 274 1.72 -2.68 25.52
CA GLY A 274 0.61 -3.34 26.18
C GLY A 274 0.71 -3.07 27.69
N PRO A 275 -0.37 -3.16 28.45
CA PRO A 275 -0.36 -2.87 29.88
C PRO A 275 0.63 -3.80 30.58
N GLY A 276 1.75 -3.26 31.08
CA GLY A 276 2.64 -3.98 31.96
C GLY A 276 4.14 -3.79 31.87
N VAL A 277 4.70 -2.97 30.97
CA VAL A 277 6.15 -2.73 30.97
C VAL A 277 6.45 -1.24 31.11
N ARG A 278 6.80 -0.81 32.31
CA ARG A 278 7.44 0.48 32.54
C ARG A 278 8.92 0.34 32.21
N LEU A 279 9.39 0.97 31.15
CA LEU A 279 10.83 1.18 30.96
C LEU A 279 11.23 2.43 31.75
N ARG A 280 12.09 2.24 32.75
CA ARG A 280 12.80 3.35 33.41
C ARG A 280 13.81 3.92 32.42
N HIS A 281 13.70 5.21 32.16
CA HIS A 281 14.77 5.98 31.55
C HIS A 281 15.87 6.23 32.58
N GLY A 282 17.09 5.83 32.26
CA GLY A 282 18.32 6.32 32.83
C GLY A 282 18.96 7.28 31.86
#